data_e645cfeb5382602387545c9c6e66fbc6
#
_entry.id   e645cfeb5382602387545c9c6e66fbc6
#
_cell.length_a   1.000
_cell.length_b   1.000
_cell.length_c   1.000
_cell.angle_alpha   90.00
_cell.angle_beta   90.00
_cell.angle_gamma   90.00
#
_symmetry.space_group_name_H-M   'P 1'
#
loop_
_entity.id
_entity.type
_entity.pdbx_description
1 polymer ?
#
loop_
_entity_poly.entity_id
_entity_poly.type
_entity_poly.pdbx_seq_one_letter_code
_entity_poly.pdbx_strand_id
1 'polypeptide(L)'
;AVQFASKGHTVFGADVNEETVRLVNAGTEPFPGETDLDTKLADVVSKGLLTATTDTASVVAESEAVVVVVPLFVDAEGTPDFGWMDAATRDIAKGLKPGTLVSYETTLPVGTTRNRFAQMLEDGSGLKVGTDFHLVFSPERVFTGRVFEDLRKYPKLVGGVDEASAKHGVEFYEQVLDFDVRSDLPKANGVWDLGSS
;
A
#
# COMPACT_ATOMS: atom_id res chain seq x y z
N ALA A 1 -5.27 -4.97 -1.47
CA ALA A 1 -6.68 -4.71 -1.19
C ALA A 1 -7.39 -5.96 -0.65
N VAL A 2 -7.50 -7.05 -1.44
CA VAL A 2 -8.25 -8.27 -1.06
C VAL A 2 -7.75 -8.87 0.26
N GLN A 3 -6.43 -8.92 0.51
CA GLN A 3 -5.86 -9.42 1.77
C GLN A 3 -6.41 -8.67 2.99
N PHE A 4 -6.48 -7.34 2.94
CA PHE A 4 -6.97 -6.49 4.02
C PHE A 4 -8.49 -6.66 4.22
N ALA A 5 -9.25 -6.69 3.12
CA ALA A 5 -10.69 -6.94 3.16
C ALA A 5 -11.01 -8.33 3.72
N SER A 6 -10.21 -9.35 3.41
CA SER A 6 -10.37 -10.71 3.97
C SER A 6 -10.13 -10.77 5.49
N LYS A 7 -9.49 -9.77 6.08
CA LYS A 7 -9.34 -9.60 7.52
C LYS A 7 -10.52 -8.84 8.17
N GLY A 8 -11.52 -8.45 7.38
CA GLY A 8 -12.72 -7.76 7.85
C GLY A 8 -12.61 -6.23 7.85
N HIS A 9 -11.54 -5.66 7.27
CA HIS A 9 -11.41 -4.22 7.12
C HIS A 9 -12.25 -3.72 5.94
N THR A 10 -12.80 -2.52 6.06
CA THR A 10 -13.37 -1.79 4.92
C THR A 10 -12.22 -1.26 4.06
N VAL A 11 -12.20 -1.62 2.79
CA VAL A 11 -11.11 -1.27 1.86
C VAL A 11 -11.66 -0.56 0.63
N PHE A 12 -11.02 0.53 0.26
CA PHE A 12 -11.26 1.22 -0.99
C PHE A 12 -10.10 0.96 -1.96
N GLY A 13 -10.42 0.53 -3.18
CA GLY A 13 -9.47 0.47 -4.28
C GLY A 13 -9.57 1.76 -5.10
N ALA A 14 -8.49 2.53 -5.20
CA ALA A 14 -8.45 3.71 -6.07
C ALA A 14 -7.60 3.41 -7.30
N ASP A 15 -8.18 3.54 -8.49
CA ASP A 15 -7.50 3.31 -9.77
C ASP A 15 -8.03 4.30 -10.82
N VAL A 16 -7.13 4.88 -11.62
CA VAL A 16 -7.51 5.81 -12.70
C VAL A 16 -8.22 5.11 -13.88
N ASN A 17 -8.11 3.79 -13.98
CA ASN A 17 -8.72 2.99 -15.04
C ASN A 17 -10.15 2.60 -14.64
N GLU A 18 -11.13 3.22 -15.28
CA GLU A 18 -12.56 2.94 -15.06
C GLU A 18 -12.93 1.47 -15.26
N GLU A 19 -12.29 0.77 -16.19
CA GLU A 19 -12.55 -0.65 -16.43
C GLU A 19 -12.03 -1.52 -15.28
N THR A 20 -10.85 -1.23 -14.72
CA THR A 20 -10.36 -1.86 -13.50
C THR A 20 -11.35 -1.67 -12.35
N VAL A 21 -11.82 -0.44 -12.15
CA VAL A 21 -12.82 -0.10 -11.12
C VAL A 21 -14.11 -0.89 -11.34
N ARG A 22 -14.62 -0.94 -12.56
CA ARG A 22 -15.83 -1.68 -12.90
C ARG A 22 -15.70 -3.18 -12.63
N LEU A 23 -14.57 -3.80 -13.01
CA LEU A 23 -14.30 -5.22 -12.79
C LEU A 23 -14.22 -5.54 -11.31
N VAL A 24 -13.43 -4.76 -10.53
CA VAL A 24 -13.30 -4.96 -9.08
C VAL A 24 -14.67 -4.86 -8.40
N ASN A 25 -15.48 -3.87 -8.72
CA ASN A 25 -16.83 -3.70 -8.14
C ASN A 25 -17.80 -4.82 -8.56
N ALA A 26 -17.55 -5.49 -9.69
CA ALA A 26 -18.27 -6.68 -10.10
C ALA A 26 -17.75 -7.98 -9.44
N GLY A 27 -16.74 -7.91 -8.58
CA GLY A 27 -16.09 -9.09 -8.00
C GLY A 27 -15.30 -9.91 -9.02
N THR A 28 -14.89 -9.30 -10.13
CA THR A 28 -14.14 -9.95 -11.22
C THR A 28 -12.69 -9.46 -11.19
N GLU A 29 -11.74 -10.37 -11.22
CA GLU A 29 -10.32 -9.99 -11.22
C GLU A 29 -9.94 -9.20 -12.49
N PRO A 30 -9.31 -8.02 -12.34
CA PRO A 30 -8.88 -7.24 -13.49
C PRO A 30 -7.58 -7.76 -14.13
N PHE A 31 -6.81 -8.58 -13.42
CA PHE A 31 -5.53 -9.14 -13.85
C PHE A 31 -5.51 -10.64 -13.59
N PRO A 32 -5.74 -11.50 -14.60
CA PRO A 32 -5.76 -12.94 -14.42
C PRO A 32 -4.37 -13.50 -14.12
N GLY A 33 -4.32 -14.59 -13.36
CA GLY A 33 -3.09 -15.34 -13.10
C GLY A 33 -2.64 -15.37 -11.64
N GLU A 34 -3.39 -14.74 -10.72
CA GLU A 34 -3.16 -14.89 -9.28
C GLU A 34 -4.01 -16.03 -8.70
N THR A 35 -3.35 -16.95 -8.00
CA THR A 35 -4.04 -18.07 -7.34
C THR A 35 -5.07 -17.56 -6.34
N ASP A 36 -6.29 -18.05 -6.40
CA ASP A 36 -7.43 -17.75 -5.52
C ASP A 36 -7.90 -16.29 -5.54
N LEU A 37 -7.37 -15.41 -6.40
CA LEU A 37 -7.76 -14.01 -6.41
C LEU A 37 -9.23 -13.84 -6.81
N ASP A 38 -9.70 -14.53 -7.82
CA ASP A 38 -11.08 -14.50 -8.32
C ASP A 38 -12.09 -14.81 -7.20
N THR A 39 -11.88 -15.91 -6.52
CA THR A 39 -12.77 -16.37 -5.43
C THR A 39 -12.74 -15.41 -4.24
N LYS A 40 -11.55 -14.97 -3.82
CA LYS A 40 -11.38 -14.06 -2.69
C LYS A 40 -11.95 -12.67 -2.99
N LEU A 41 -11.74 -12.16 -4.21
CA LEU A 41 -12.28 -10.87 -4.64
C LEU A 41 -13.80 -10.89 -4.64
N ALA A 42 -14.42 -11.91 -5.27
CA ALA A 42 -15.87 -12.07 -5.29
C ALA A 42 -16.45 -12.13 -3.87
N ASP A 43 -15.81 -12.85 -2.94
CA ASP A 43 -16.24 -12.98 -1.55
C ASP A 43 -16.23 -11.62 -0.82
N VAL A 44 -15.12 -10.87 -0.85
CA VAL A 44 -15.00 -9.60 -0.12
C VAL A 44 -15.89 -8.50 -0.71
N VAL A 45 -16.09 -8.49 -2.03
CA VAL A 45 -17.01 -7.56 -2.69
C VAL A 45 -18.45 -7.89 -2.33
N SER A 46 -18.85 -9.17 -2.34
CA SER A 46 -20.21 -9.60 -1.95
C SER A 46 -20.55 -9.24 -0.50
N LYS A 47 -19.56 -9.15 0.37
CA LYS A 47 -19.70 -8.72 1.77
C LYS A 47 -19.66 -7.20 1.96
N GLY A 48 -19.45 -6.43 0.88
CA GLY A 48 -19.31 -4.96 0.94
C GLY A 48 -18.03 -4.49 1.62
N LEU A 49 -17.01 -5.35 1.74
CA LEU A 49 -15.74 -5.02 2.38
C LEU A 49 -14.73 -4.39 1.43
N LEU A 50 -14.92 -4.53 0.13
CA LEU A 50 -14.07 -3.91 -0.89
C LEU A 50 -14.95 -3.20 -1.92
N THR A 51 -14.64 -1.92 -2.15
CA THR A 51 -15.26 -1.09 -3.20
C THR A 51 -14.15 -0.35 -3.96
N ALA A 52 -14.30 -0.15 -5.26
CA ALA A 52 -13.34 0.58 -6.07
C ALA A 52 -13.94 1.88 -6.63
N THR A 53 -13.07 2.89 -6.84
CA THR A 53 -13.45 4.21 -7.39
C THR A 53 -12.28 4.84 -8.16
N THR A 54 -12.60 5.80 -9.02
CA THR A 54 -11.60 6.68 -9.64
C THR A 54 -11.31 7.95 -8.82
N ASP A 55 -12.08 8.21 -7.76
CA ASP A 55 -11.90 9.39 -6.89
C ASP A 55 -11.00 9.05 -5.69
N THR A 56 -9.70 9.15 -5.92
CA THR A 56 -8.68 8.87 -4.88
C THR A 56 -8.82 9.80 -3.67
N ALA A 57 -9.03 11.09 -3.89
CA ALA A 57 -9.08 12.06 -2.79
C ALA A 57 -10.24 11.79 -1.82
N SER A 58 -11.41 11.45 -2.34
CA SER A 58 -12.59 11.12 -1.54
C SER A 58 -12.33 9.93 -0.62
N VAL A 59 -11.81 8.83 -1.16
CA VAL A 59 -11.59 7.62 -0.35
C VAL A 59 -10.41 7.74 0.61
N VAL A 60 -9.40 8.54 0.29
CA VAL A 60 -8.31 8.86 1.22
C VAL A 60 -8.85 9.62 2.44
N ALA A 61 -9.77 10.55 2.24
CA ALA A 61 -10.39 11.30 3.34
C ALA A 61 -11.17 10.41 4.32
N GLU A 62 -11.64 9.24 3.88
CA GLU A 62 -12.33 8.25 4.71
C GLU A 62 -11.38 7.19 5.30
N SER A 63 -10.14 7.11 4.82
CA SER A 63 -9.20 6.04 5.19
C SER A 63 -8.30 6.42 6.37
N GLU A 64 -7.94 5.42 7.18
CA GLU A 64 -6.93 5.52 8.25
C GLU A 64 -5.53 5.16 7.73
N ALA A 65 -5.46 4.34 6.68
CA ALA A 65 -4.22 3.95 6.04
C ALA A 65 -4.37 3.95 4.51
N VAL A 66 -3.34 4.41 3.82
CA VAL A 66 -3.23 4.46 2.36
C VAL A 66 -2.01 3.66 1.93
N VAL A 67 -2.23 2.62 1.12
CA VAL A 67 -1.14 1.79 0.58
C VAL A 67 -0.98 2.09 -0.91
N VAL A 68 0.20 2.56 -1.29
CA VAL A 68 0.51 3.01 -2.65
C VAL A 68 1.29 1.94 -3.40
N VAL A 69 0.67 1.39 -4.45
CA VAL A 69 1.24 0.33 -5.31
C VAL A 69 1.32 0.75 -6.78
N VAL A 70 1.28 2.05 -7.05
CA VAL A 70 1.40 2.59 -8.41
C VAL A 70 2.75 2.19 -9.01
N PRO A 71 2.80 1.64 -10.24
CA PRO A 71 4.06 1.21 -10.83
C PRO A 71 5.03 2.37 -11.11
N LEU A 72 6.32 2.09 -10.94
CA LEU A 72 7.41 2.97 -11.33
C LEU A 72 8.15 2.32 -12.50
N PHE A 73 8.15 2.98 -13.64
CA PHE A 73 8.88 2.54 -14.81
C PHE A 73 10.27 3.17 -14.86
N VAL A 74 11.22 2.48 -15.46
CA VAL A 74 12.56 2.98 -15.72
C VAL A 74 12.85 2.88 -17.22
N ASP A 75 13.56 3.84 -17.76
CA ASP A 75 14.01 3.82 -19.16
C ASP A 75 15.20 2.87 -19.37
N ALA A 76 15.71 2.80 -20.58
CA ALA A 76 16.84 1.94 -20.92
C ALA A 76 18.15 2.35 -20.20
N GLU A 77 18.26 3.58 -19.80
CA GLU A 77 19.37 4.16 -19.04
C GLU A 77 19.22 3.97 -17.52
N GLY A 78 18.08 3.42 -17.08
CA GLY A 78 17.77 3.20 -15.65
C GLY A 78 17.20 4.43 -14.94
N THR A 79 16.77 5.46 -15.68
CA THR A 79 16.15 6.66 -15.11
C THR A 79 14.69 6.40 -14.76
N PRO A 80 14.24 6.64 -13.51
CA PRO A 80 12.86 6.40 -13.13
C PRO A 80 11.91 7.49 -13.65
N ASP A 81 10.75 7.08 -14.19
CA ASP A 81 9.64 7.96 -14.52
C ASP A 81 8.66 8.03 -13.34
N PHE A 82 8.64 9.14 -12.65
CA PHE A 82 7.76 9.39 -11.51
C PHE A 82 6.38 9.92 -11.87
N GLY A 83 6.07 10.13 -13.14
CA GLY A 83 4.84 10.81 -13.58
C GLY A 83 3.57 10.27 -12.92
N TRP A 84 3.38 8.96 -12.94
CA TRP A 84 2.20 8.31 -12.35
C TRP A 84 2.21 8.33 -10.82
N MET A 85 3.37 8.08 -10.20
CA MET A 85 3.51 8.14 -8.74
C MET A 85 3.26 9.54 -8.20
N ASP A 86 3.78 10.56 -8.89
CA ASP A 86 3.56 11.96 -8.52
C ASP A 86 2.08 12.36 -8.64
N ALA A 87 1.40 11.92 -9.71
CA ALA A 87 -0.02 12.18 -9.88
C ALA A 87 -0.82 11.55 -8.74
N ALA A 88 -0.59 10.28 -8.45
CA ALA A 88 -1.25 9.58 -7.34
C ALA A 88 -0.95 10.25 -5.98
N THR A 89 0.31 10.64 -5.74
CA THR A 89 0.71 11.32 -4.49
C THR A 89 -0.01 12.66 -4.32
N ARG A 90 -0.18 13.44 -5.42
CA ARG A 90 -0.94 14.70 -5.36
C ARG A 90 -2.42 14.46 -5.05
N ASP A 91 -3.02 13.41 -5.60
CA ASP A 91 -4.42 13.09 -5.33
C ASP A 91 -4.62 12.57 -3.89
N ILE A 92 -3.69 11.78 -3.38
CA ILE A 92 -3.65 11.37 -1.98
C ILE A 92 -3.56 12.60 -1.06
N ALA A 93 -2.67 13.55 -1.36
CA ALA A 93 -2.49 14.75 -0.54
C ALA A 93 -3.77 15.57 -0.39
N LYS A 94 -4.64 15.63 -1.42
CA LYS A 94 -5.92 16.35 -1.37
C LYS A 94 -6.90 15.78 -0.34
N GLY A 95 -6.86 14.47 -0.11
CA GLY A 95 -7.74 13.78 0.86
C GLY A 95 -7.07 13.51 2.21
N LEU A 96 -5.78 13.78 2.35
CA LEU A 96 -5.02 13.41 3.53
C LEU A 96 -5.53 14.13 4.77
N LYS A 97 -5.70 13.39 5.87
CA LYS A 97 -6.17 13.92 7.15
C LYS A 97 -5.19 13.57 8.28
N PRO A 98 -5.26 14.28 9.42
CA PRO A 98 -4.44 13.94 10.59
C PRO A 98 -4.65 12.49 11.06
N GLY A 99 -3.55 11.83 11.43
CA GLY A 99 -3.51 10.45 11.88
C GLY A 99 -3.39 9.41 10.77
N THR A 100 -3.49 9.78 9.49
CA THR A 100 -3.39 8.82 8.38
C THR A 100 -1.97 8.26 8.24
N LEU A 101 -1.86 6.95 8.04
CA LEU A 101 -0.63 6.29 7.59
C LEU A 101 -0.60 6.24 6.06
N VAL A 102 0.49 6.67 5.44
CA VAL A 102 0.77 6.46 4.01
C VAL A 102 1.94 5.50 3.86
N SER A 103 1.74 4.38 3.17
CA SER A 103 2.76 3.36 2.92
C SER A 103 3.02 3.20 1.43
N TYR A 104 4.25 3.46 1.00
CA TYR A 104 4.68 3.16 -0.37
C TYR A 104 5.25 1.74 -0.43
N GLU A 105 4.65 0.88 -1.27
CA GLU A 105 5.10 -0.51 -1.44
C GLU A 105 5.85 -0.74 -2.76
N THR A 106 5.67 0.11 -3.75
CA THR A 106 6.41 0.05 -5.01
C THR A 106 7.91 0.21 -4.76
N THR A 107 8.74 -0.61 -5.41
CA THR A 107 10.20 -0.47 -5.34
C THR A 107 10.64 0.92 -5.82
N LEU A 108 11.38 1.64 -4.99
CA LEU A 108 11.78 3.02 -5.19
C LEU A 108 13.29 3.19 -5.06
N PRO A 109 13.89 4.16 -5.74
CA PRO A 109 15.26 4.60 -5.44
C PRO A 109 15.38 5.05 -3.98
N VAL A 110 16.55 4.79 -3.38
CA VAL A 110 16.82 5.16 -1.98
C VAL A 110 16.56 6.65 -1.74
N GLY A 111 15.86 6.95 -0.64
CA GLY A 111 15.53 8.32 -0.25
C GLY A 111 14.28 8.92 -0.92
N THR A 112 13.66 8.27 -1.92
CA THR A 112 12.52 8.83 -2.66
C THR A 112 11.33 9.15 -1.72
N THR A 113 10.99 8.23 -0.82
CA THR A 113 9.86 8.42 0.10
C THR A 113 10.05 9.67 0.96
N ARG A 114 11.25 9.85 1.53
CA ARG A 114 11.60 10.98 2.39
C ARG A 114 11.78 12.29 1.62
N ASN A 115 12.55 12.27 0.52
CA ASN A 115 13.02 13.49 -0.13
C ASN A 115 12.07 13.98 -1.22
N ARG A 116 11.13 13.14 -1.70
CA ARG A 116 10.18 13.52 -2.75
C ARG A 116 8.74 13.44 -2.25
N PHE A 117 8.26 12.26 -1.84
CA PHE A 117 6.85 12.08 -1.55
C PHE A 117 6.42 12.74 -0.24
N ALA A 118 7.27 12.74 0.80
CA ALA A 118 6.98 13.47 2.03
C ALA A 118 6.68 14.95 1.73
N GLN A 119 7.55 15.61 0.97
CA GLN A 119 7.37 17.01 0.59
C GLN A 119 6.09 17.23 -0.21
N MET A 120 5.79 16.36 -1.19
CA MET A 120 4.58 16.48 -2.00
C MET A 120 3.31 16.31 -1.19
N LEU A 121 3.31 15.38 -0.22
CA LEU A 121 2.18 15.17 0.70
C LEU A 121 1.99 16.37 1.61
N GLU A 122 3.06 16.93 2.18
CA GLU A 122 3.02 18.14 3.01
C GLU A 122 2.52 19.35 2.23
N ASP A 123 3.07 19.60 1.04
CA ASP A 123 2.71 20.75 0.20
C ASP A 123 1.24 20.68 -0.25
N GLY A 124 0.75 19.48 -0.57
CA GLY A 124 -0.61 19.29 -1.07
C GLY A 124 -1.68 19.25 0.01
N SER A 125 -1.35 18.77 1.21
CA SER A 125 -2.30 18.64 2.32
C SER A 125 -2.23 19.77 3.35
N GLY A 126 -1.08 20.46 3.44
CA GLY A 126 -0.79 21.42 4.52
C GLY A 126 -0.44 20.75 5.86
N LEU A 127 -0.40 19.44 5.92
CA LEU A 127 -0.05 18.64 7.10
C LEU A 127 1.46 18.40 7.17
N LYS A 128 1.95 17.99 8.34
CA LYS A 128 3.37 17.68 8.59
C LYS A 128 3.59 16.20 8.88
N VAL A 129 4.51 15.59 8.13
CA VAL A 129 4.91 14.20 8.36
C VAL A 129 5.53 14.02 9.75
N GLY A 130 5.23 12.90 10.40
CA GLY A 130 5.71 12.59 11.75
C GLY A 130 4.95 13.30 12.87
N THR A 131 4.21 14.36 12.56
CA THR A 131 3.40 15.12 13.51
C THR A 131 1.90 14.94 13.25
N ASP A 132 1.47 15.22 12.02
CA ASP A 132 0.05 15.16 11.65
C ASP A 132 -0.30 13.86 10.94
N PHE A 133 0.62 13.27 10.18
CA PHE A 133 0.44 11.99 9.51
C PHE A 133 1.73 11.16 9.52
N HIS A 134 1.61 9.88 9.22
CA HIS A 134 2.72 8.93 9.22
C HIS A 134 3.08 8.49 7.82
N LEU A 135 4.37 8.29 7.54
CA LEU A 135 4.86 7.91 6.22
C LEU A 135 5.91 6.81 6.32
N VAL A 136 5.67 5.71 5.61
CA VAL A 136 6.59 4.56 5.59
C VAL A 136 6.89 4.12 4.17
N PHE A 137 8.03 3.48 3.99
CA PHE A 137 8.38 2.65 2.86
C PHE A 137 8.34 1.19 3.28
N SER A 138 7.58 0.38 2.55
CA SER A 138 7.40 -1.04 2.85
C SER A 138 7.40 -1.86 1.56
N PRO A 139 8.59 -2.12 0.96
CA PRO A 139 8.68 -2.72 -0.37
C PRO A 139 7.99 -4.07 -0.43
N GLU A 140 7.18 -4.28 -1.48
CA GLU A 140 6.56 -5.57 -1.74
C GLU A 140 7.55 -6.50 -2.45
N ARG A 141 7.56 -7.79 -2.02
CA ARG A 141 8.52 -8.79 -2.50
C ARG A 141 7.84 -10.11 -2.86
N VAL A 142 6.65 -10.02 -3.45
CA VAL A 142 5.87 -11.17 -3.90
C VAL A 142 6.06 -11.43 -5.39
N PHE A 143 5.83 -12.66 -5.81
CA PHE A 143 5.82 -13.04 -7.21
C PHE A 143 4.39 -13.23 -7.71
N THR A 144 4.14 -12.80 -8.95
CA THR A 144 2.87 -13.04 -9.64
C THR A 144 2.51 -14.54 -9.64
N GLY A 145 1.25 -14.85 -9.40
CA GLY A 145 0.72 -16.21 -9.33
C GLY A 145 0.75 -16.83 -7.93
N ARG A 146 1.45 -16.24 -6.95
CA ARG A 146 1.54 -16.76 -5.58
C ARG A 146 1.59 -15.67 -4.50
N VAL A 147 0.97 -14.53 -4.77
CA VAL A 147 1.00 -13.36 -3.87
C VAL A 147 0.54 -13.71 -2.46
N PHE A 148 -0.58 -14.42 -2.29
CA PHE A 148 -1.10 -14.78 -0.97
C PHE A 148 -0.20 -15.74 -0.19
N GLU A 149 0.51 -16.62 -0.88
CA GLU A 149 1.51 -17.50 -0.28
C GLU A 149 2.75 -16.73 0.15
N ASP A 150 3.28 -15.87 -0.73
CA ASP A 150 4.48 -15.10 -0.48
C ASP A 150 4.28 -14.07 0.65
N LEU A 151 3.10 -13.44 0.75
CA LEU A 151 2.75 -12.53 1.86
C LEU A 151 2.84 -13.20 3.23
N ARG A 152 2.64 -14.51 3.32
CA ARG A 152 2.77 -15.28 4.57
C ARG A 152 4.18 -15.78 4.82
N LYS A 153 4.93 -16.06 3.75
CA LYS A 153 6.25 -16.69 3.84
C LYS A 153 7.39 -15.71 4.07
N TYR A 154 7.26 -14.47 3.59
CA TYR A 154 8.32 -13.48 3.72
C TYR A 154 7.99 -12.45 4.80
N PRO A 155 9.00 -12.03 5.59
CA PRO A 155 8.78 -10.94 6.54
C PRO A 155 8.43 -9.66 5.82
N LYS A 156 7.45 -8.91 6.33
CA LYS A 156 7.12 -7.57 5.82
C LYS A 156 8.12 -6.57 6.38
N LEU A 157 8.83 -5.86 5.51
CA LEU A 157 9.81 -4.86 5.90
C LEU A 157 9.15 -3.49 5.99
N VAL A 158 9.39 -2.76 7.06
CA VAL A 158 8.84 -1.41 7.27
C VAL A 158 9.96 -0.46 7.69
N GLY A 159 10.15 0.61 6.95
CA GLY A 159 11.04 1.72 7.29
C GLY A 159 10.25 3.03 7.36
N GLY A 160 10.27 3.71 8.50
CA GLY A 160 9.60 4.99 8.68
C GLY A 160 10.47 6.18 8.25
N VAL A 161 9.84 7.29 7.90
CA VAL A 161 10.57 8.57 7.77
C VAL A 161 11.00 9.10 9.14
N ASP A 162 10.36 8.63 10.21
CA ASP A 162 10.70 8.84 11.61
C ASP A 162 10.26 7.63 12.44
N GLU A 163 10.61 7.62 13.73
CA GLU A 163 10.31 6.52 14.64
C GLU A 163 8.79 6.30 14.84
N ALA A 164 8.02 7.38 14.92
CA ALA A 164 6.57 7.30 15.07
C ALA A 164 5.92 6.67 13.83
N SER A 165 6.36 7.07 12.64
CA SER A 165 5.91 6.48 11.38
C SER A 165 6.28 4.99 11.28
N ALA A 166 7.51 4.61 11.64
CA ALA A 166 7.94 3.21 11.65
C ALA A 166 7.03 2.36 12.55
N LYS A 167 6.77 2.83 13.77
CA LYS A 167 5.89 2.16 14.73
C LYS A 167 4.48 1.98 14.18
N HIS A 168 3.86 3.03 13.64
CA HIS A 168 2.51 2.93 13.04
C HIS A 168 2.47 1.97 11.86
N GLY A 169 3.49 1.97 11.01
CA GLY A 169 3.58 1.02 9.90
C GLY A 169 3.68 -0.43 10.37
N VAL A 170 4.47 -0.71 11.40
CA VAL A 170 4.58 -2.06 12.00
C VAL A 170 3.21 -2.50 12.55
N GLU A 171 2.59 -1.67 13.40
CA GLU A 171 1.27 -1.95 13.99
C GLU A 171 0.19 -2.19 12.93
N PHE A 172 0.20 -1.43 11.83
CA PHE A 172 -0.72 -1.63 10.71
C PHE A 172 -0.53 -2.99 10.04
N TYR A 173 0.70 -3.35 9.65
CA TYR A 173 0.93 -4.61 8.95
C TYR A 173 0.76 -5.84 9.82
N GLU A 174 1.01 -5.76 11.13
CA GLU A 174 0.71 -6.84 12.08
C GLU A 174 -0.79 -7.15 12.19
N GLN A 175 -1.67 -6.17 11.96
CA GLN A 175 -3.12 -6.39 11.97
C GLN A 175 -3.66 -7.03 10.70
N VAL A 176 -3.01 -6.78 9.56
CA VAL A 176 -3.56 -7.13 8.24
C VAL A 176 -2.87 -8.34 7.57
N LEU A 177 -1.72 -8.77 8.08
CA LEU A 177 -0.96 -9.89 7.54
C LEU A 177 -0.85 -11.04 8.53
N ASP A 178 -0.85 -12.28 8.00
CA ASP A 178 -0.49 -13.49 8.72
C ASP A 178 0.88 -13.97 8.28
N PHE A 179 1.62 -14.58 9.18
CA PHE A 179 2.97 -15.07 8.90
C PHE A 179 3.11 -16.54 9.29
N ASP A 180 3.65 -17.34 8.37
CA ASP A 180 3.99 -18.73 8.63
C ASP A 180 5.23 -18.81 9.55
N VAL A 181 5.26 -19.79 10.43
CA VAL A 181 6.44 -20.07 11.27
C VAL A 181 7.58 -20.55 10.37
N ARG A 182 8.74 -19.91 10.47
CA ARG A 182 9.95 -20.24 9.72
C ARG A 182 11.17 -20.29 10.61
N SER A 183 11.93 -21.40 10.50
CA SER A 183 13.16 -21.64 11.27
C SER A 183 14.45 -21.25 10.55
N ASP A 184 14.35 -20.93 9.24
CA ASP A 184 15.47 -20.57 8.37
C ASP A 184 15.75 -19.05 8.31
N LEU A 185 14.93 -18.25 8.99
CA LEU A 185 15.11 -16.81 9.09
C LEU A 185 15.99 -16.44 10.30
N PRO A 186 16.73 -15.31 10.24
CA PRO A 186 17.58 -14.86 11.35
C PRO A 186 16.80 -14.40 12.59
N LYS A 187 15.51 -14.09 12.43
CA LYS A 187 14.55 -13.79 13.50
C LYS A 187 13.16 -14.30 13.10
N ALA A 188 12.20 -14.30 14.03
CA ALA A 188 10.84 -14.74 13.76
C ALA A 188 10.27 -14.07 12.50
N ASN A 189 9.54 -14.85 11.68
CA ASN A 189 8.80 -14.31 10.56
C ASN A 189 7.69 -13.39 11.08
N GLY A 190 7.50 -12.25 10.44
CA GLY A 190 6.58 -11.22 10.91
C GLY A 190 6.86 -9.87 10.25
N VAL A 191 6.40 -8.81 10.86
CA VAL A 191 6.76 -7.45 10.45
C VAL A 191 8.13 -7.09 11.03
N TRP A 192 9.05 -6.68 10.17
CA TRP A 192 10.39 -6.30 10.56
C TRP A 192 10.57 -4.80 10.46
N ASP A 193 10.67 -4.17 11.60
CA ASP A 193 11.05 -2.76 11.71
C ASP A 193 12.51 -2.58 11.27
N LEU A 194 12.71 -1.72 10.27
CA LEU A 194 14.02 -1.32 9.77
C LEU A 194 14.48 0.02 10.37
N GLY A 195 13.70 0.57 11.29
CA GLY A 195 13.95 1.86 11.91
C GLY A 195 13.53 3.03 11.04
N SER A 196 14.05 4.20 11.39
CA SER A 196 13.94 5.44 10.65
C SER A 196 15.32 5.85 10.14
N SER A 197 15.45 6.17 8.88
CA SER A 197 16.71 6.61 8.25
C SER A 197 16.56 7.99 7.63
#